data_e52d4475249e03acae1a04dbdf9b85ff
#
_entry.id   e52d4475249e03acae1a04dbdf9b85ff
#
_cell.length_a   1.000
_cell.length_b   1.000
_cell.length_c   1.000
_cell.angle_alpha   90.00
_cell.angle_beta   90.00
_cell.angle_gamma   90.00
#
_symmetry.space_group_name_H-M   'P 1'
#
loop_
_entity.id
_entity.type
_entity.pdbx_description
1 polymer ?
#
loop_
_entity_poly.entity_id
_entity_poly.type
_entity_poly.pdbx_seq_one_letter_code
_entity_poly.pdbx_strand_id
1 'polypeptide(L)'
;DDWLKQKGLKNQALGAARTFVVCKKDTKQVAGFYSLATGSVNHTEATGNLRRNMPDPIPVIILARLAVDLSFHGKGLGADLLHDAVLRCYRVAENIGVRAIMVHALTEEAKNFYIHHGFKSSQTQQRTLFLRLPQ
;
A
#
# COMPACT_ATOMS: atom_id res chain seq x y z
N ASP A 1 -19.86 10.50 -3.58
CA ASP A 1 -19.15 9.44 -2.90
C ASP A 1 -19.60 9.35 -1.46
N ASP A 2 -19.90 8.15 -1.00
CA ASP A 2 -20.41 7.90 0.36
C ASP A 2 -19.31 7.84 1.43
N TRP A 3 -18.05 8.06 1.03
CA TRP A 3 -16.92 7.89 1.94
C TRP A 3 -16.28 9.22 2.26
N LEU A 4 -16.03 9.44 3.55
CA LEU A 4 -15.27 10.59 4.02
C LEU A 4 -13.88 10.12 4.43
N LYS A 5 -12.86 10.59 3.71
CA LYS A 5 -11.48 10.24 4.01
C LYS A 5 -10.94 11.15 5.08
N GLN A 6 -10.38 10.56 6.12
CA GLN A 6 -9.75 11.30 7.20
C GLN A 6 -8.28 10.96 7.27
N LYS A 7 -7.48 11.96 7.53
CA LYS A 7 -6.07 11.77 7.81
C LYS A 7 -5.97 11.06 9.15
N GLY A 8 -5.36 9.88 9.14
CA GLY A 8 -5.34 9.04 10.32
C GLY A 8 -4.30 9.43 11.35
N LEU A 9 -4.18 8.56 12.32
CA LEU A 9 -3.33 8.75 13.48
C LEU A 9 -1.89 8.40 13.17
N LYS A 10 -0.96 9.16 13.76
CA LYS A 10 0.44 8.77 13.79
C LYS A 10 0.58 7.47 14.59
N ASN A 11 1.44 6.60 14.12
CA ASN A 11 1.85 5.45 14.93
C ASN A 11 2.79 5.94 16.02
N GLN A 12 2.26 6.09 17.21
CA GLN A 12 3.01 6.64 18.32
C GLN A 12 4.16 5.73 18.80
N ALA A 13 3.98 4.43 18.68
CA ALA A 13 4.94 3.48 19.21
C ALA A 13 6.27 3.50 18.48
N LEU A 14 6.23 3.64 17.14
CA LEU A 14 7.43 3.57 16.32
C LEU A 14 7.74 4.88 15.58
N GLY A 15 6.78 5.77 15.47
CA GLY A 15 6.94 6.99 14.69
C GLY A 15 7.20 6.75 13.21
N ALA A 16 7.12 5.51 12.76
CA ALA A 16 7.54 5.09 11.43
C ALA A 16 6.40 4.93 10.44
N ALA A 17 5.18 4.76 10.90
CA ALA A 17 4.03 4.53 10.04
C ALA A 17 2.97 5.59 10.25
N ARG A 18 2.17 5.82 9.21
CA ARG A 18 1.03 6.71 9.29
C ARG A 18 -0.20 5.98 8.79
N THR A 19 -1.27 6.02 9.57
CA THR A 19 -2.53 5.34 9.26
C THR A 19 -3.56 6.33 8.75
N PHE A 20 -4.25 5.96 7.69
CA PHE A 20 -5.32 6.73 7.08
C PHE A 20 -6.60 5.95 7.20
N VAL A 21 -7.65 6.58 7.71
CA VAL A 21 -8.94 5.93 7.91
C VAL A 21 -9.98 6.51 6.97
N VAL A 22 -10.94 5.68 6.59
CA VAL A 22 -12.09 6.08 5.79
C VAL A 22 -13.35 5.76 6.60
N CYS A 23 -14.19 6.76 6.78
CA CYS A 23 -15.44 6.60 7.50
C CYS A 23 -16.62 6.67 6.53
N LYS A 24 -17.71 6.03 6.90
CA LYS A 24 -18.97 6.22 6.19
C LYS A 24 -19.38 7.69 6.33
N LYS A 25 -19.78 8.31 5.22
CA LYS A 25 -20.13 9.73 5.19
C LYS A 25 -21.17 10.07 6.26
N ASP A 26 -20.96 11.20 6.94
CA ASP A 26 -21.83 11.72 7.99
C ASP A 26 -21.89 10.85 9.24
N THR A 27 -20.91 9.95 9.43
CA THR A 27 -20.81 9.13 10.62
C THR A 27 -19.37 9.10 11.10
N LYS A 28 -19.18 8.55 12.31
CA LYS A 28 -17.83 8.26 12.83
C LYS A 28 -17.47 6.78 12.67
N GLN A 29 -18.30 6.02 11.95
CA GLN A 29 -18.05 4.60 11.73
C GLN A 29 -16.90 4.41 10.74
N VAL A 30 -15.83 3.78 11.19
CA VAL A 30 -14.68 3.46 10.32
C VAL A 30 -15.07 2.33 9.39
N ALA A 31 -15.01 2.60 8.09
CA ALA A 31 -15.30 1.59 7.07
C ALA A 31 -14.05 0.82 6.66
N GLY A 32 -12.90 1.46 6.73
CA GLY A 32 -11.64 0.83 6.38
C GLY A 32 -10.47 1.72 6.71
N PHE A 33 -9.25 1.17 6.55
CA PHE A 33 -8.03 1.93 6.78
C PHE A 33 -6.87 1.31 6.02
N TYR A 34 -5.81 2.09 5.86
CA TYR A 34 -4.51 1.58 5.42
C TYR A 34 -3.39 2.33 6.13
N SER A 35 -2.22 1.70 6.20
CA SER A 35 -1.04 2.31 6.82
C SER A 35 0.13 2.30 5.87
N LEU A 36 0.88 3.39 5.85
CA LEU A 36 2.07 3.54 5.02
C LEU A 36 3.30 3.77 5.91
N ALA A 37 4.39 3.14 5.52
CA ALA A 37 5.69 3.30 6.19
C ALA A 37 6.78 3.34 5.12
N THR A 38 7.98 3.78 5.49
CA THR A 38 9.12 3.74 4.59
C THR A 38 9.96 2.50 4.83
N GLY A 39 10.66 2.05 3.82
CA GLY A 39 11.55 0.90 3.92
C GLY A 39 12.45 0.78 2.72
N SER A 40 13.15 -0.34 2.63
CA SER A 40 14.02 -0.63 1.50
C SER A 40 14.04 -2.13 1.25
N VAL A 41 14.36 -2.51 0.02
CA VAL A 41 14.52 -3.92 -0.36
C VAL A 41 15.78 -4.11 -1.19
N ASN A 42 16.41 -5.27 -1.06
CA ASN A 42 17.56 -5.63 -1.87
C ASN A 42 17.12 -6.05 -3.27
N HIS A 43 18.02 -5.92 -4.25
CA HIS A 43 17.74 -6.35 -5.61
C HIS A 43 17.32 -7.82 -5.70
N THR A 44 17.87 -8.67 -4.83
CA THR A 44 17.53 -10.10 -4.84
C THR A 44 16.07 -10.37 -4.51
N GLU A 45 15.42 -9.49 -3.76
CA GLU A 45 14.02 -9.64 -3.37
C GLU A 45 13.07 -9.01 -4.38
N ALA A 46 13.55 -8.10 -5.21
CA ALA A 46 12.73 -7.35 -6.14
C ALA A 46 12.47 -8.14 -7.42
N THR A 47 11.40 -7.78 -8.13
CA THR A 47 11.15 -8.32 -9.46
C THR A 47 12.20 -7.80 -10.44
N GLY A 48 12.43 -8.53 -11.54
CA GLY A 48 13.37 -8.08 -12.58
C GLY A 48 13.02 -6.72 -13.15
N ASN A 49 11.72 -6.46 -13.33
CA ASN A 49 11.24 -5.16 -13.80
C ASN A 49 11.58 -4.04 -12.80
N LEU A 50 11.42 -4.31 -11.51
CA LEU A 50 11.69 -3.32 -10.48
C LEU A 50 13.19 -3.05 -10.34
N ARG A 51 14.04 -4.07 -10.52
CA ARG A 51 15.50 -3.92 -10.36
C ARG A 51 16.14 -3.04 -11.42
N ARG A 52 15.52 -2.94 -12.60
CA ARG A 52 16.14 -2.25 -13.73
C ARG A 52 16.34 -0.77 -13.41
N ASN A 53 17.60 -0.32 -13.50
CA ASN A 53 18.00 1.07 -13.27
C ASN A 53 17.64 1.59 -11.88
N MET A 54 17.65 0.70 -10.89
CA MET A 54 17.33 1.06 -9.51
C MET A 54 18.55 0.98 -8.62
N PRO A 55 18.64 1.84 -7.60
CA PRO A 55 19.70 1.71 -6.59
C PRO A 55 19.57 0.39 -5.83
N ASP A 56 20.60 0.01 -5.08
CA ASP A 56 20.56 -1.15 -4.19
C ASP A 56 21.07 -0.71 -2.81
N PRO A 57 20.26 -0.72 -1.77
CA PRO A 57 18.87 -1.16 -1.74
C PRO A 57 17.92 -0.18 -2.43
N ILE A 58 16.75 -0.68 -2.79
CA ILE A 58 15.71 0.11 -3.43
C ILE A 58 14.83 0.74 -2.36
N PRO A 59 14.70 2.08 -2.30
CA PRO A 59 13.79 2.71 -1.34
C PRO A 59 12.34 2.49 -1.76
N VAL A 60 11.52 2.07 -0.81
CA VAL A 60 10.10 1.74 -1.05
C VAL A 60 9.21 2.38 0.00
N ILE A 61 7.92 2.48 -0.33
CA ILE A 61 6.87 2.73 0.65
C ILE A 61 6.22 1.38 0.93
N ILE A 62 6.10 1.04 2.20
CA ILE A 62 5.44 -0.20 2.61
C ILE A 62 3.98 0.10 2.88
N LEU A 63 3.09 -0.58 2.16
CA LEU A 63 1.67 -0.62 2.49
C LEU A 63 1.52 -1.69 3.55
N ALA A 64 1.63 -1.26 4.81
CA ALA A 64 1.75 -2.18 5.93
C ALA A 64 0.43 -2.87 6.26
N ARG A 65 -0.69 -2.17 6.06
CA ARG A 65 -2.02 -2.71 6.32
C ARG A 65 -3.00 -2.09 5.34
N LEU A 66 -3.98 -2.86 4.97
CA LEU A 66 -5.15 -2.40 4.24
C LEU A 66 -6.30 -3.30 4.66
N ALA A 67 -7.31 -2.73 5.29
CA ALA A 67 -8.41 -3.50 5.84
C ALA A 67 -9.73 -2.79 5.64
N VAL A 68 -10.78 -3.56 5.42
CA VAL A 68 -12.15 -3.09 5.28
C VAL A 68 -12.99 -3.81 6.32
N ASP A 69 -13.82 -3.06 7.04
CA ASP A 69 -14.76 -3.62 8.00
C ASP A 69 -15.71 -4.60 7.28
N LEU A 70 -16.05 -5.70 7.94
CA LEU A 70 -16.89 -6.74 7.35
C LEU A 70 -18.22 -6.20 6.83
N SER A 71 -18.81 -5.23 7.52
CA SER A 71 -20.09 -4.66 7.11
C SER A 71 -20.02 -3.90 5.79
N PHE A 72 -18.81 -3.61 5.29
CA PHE A 72 -18.60 -2.90 4.03
C PHE A 72 -17.97 -3.78 2.94
N HIS A 73 -17.84 -5.09 3.17
CA HIS A 73 -17.31 -6.00 2.17
C HIS A 73 -18.26 -6.09 0.97
N GLY A 74 -17.70 -6.35 -0.19
CA GLY A 74 -18.47 -6.47 -1.43
C GLY A 74 -18.92 -5.16 -2.04
N LYS A 75 -18.48 -4.02 -1.50
CA LYS A 75 -18.86 -2.69 -1.99
C LYS A 75 -17.74 -1.98 -2.73
N GLY A 76 -16.65 -2.67 -3.04
CA GLY A 76 -15.53 -2.09 -3.76
C GLY A 76 -14.63 -1.18 -2.93
N LEU A 77 -14.84 -1.11 -1.62
CA LEU A 77 -14.07 -0.19 -0.76
C LEU A 77 -12.59 -0.56 -0.69
N GLY A 78 -12.28 -1.87 -0.73
CA GLY A 78 -10.87 -2.31 -0.74
C GLY A 78 -10.12 -1.75 -1.93
N ALA A 79 -10.71 -1.81 -3.11
CA ALA A 79 -10.11 -1.25 -4.32
C ALA A 79 -9.99 0.27 -4.22
N ASP A 80 -10.99 0.95 -3.67
CA ASP A 80 -10.95 2.40 -3.48
C ASP A 80 -9.85 2.82 -2.51
N LEU A 81 -9.68 2.07 -1.42
CA LEU A 81 -8.60 2.32 -0.47
C LEU A 81 -7.23 2.12 -1.10
N LEU A 82 -7.07 1.06 -1.87
CA LEU A 82 -5.81 0.80 -2.56
C LEU A 82 -5.50 1.91 -3.55
N HIS A 83 -6.48 2.34 -4.32
CA HIS A 83 -6.33 3.44 -5.27
C HIS A 83 -5.89 4.72 -4.56
N ASP A 84 -6.51 5.04 -3.43
CA ASP A 84 -6.14 6.21 -2.63
C ASP A 84 -4.69 6.11 -2.13
N ALA A 85 -4.30 4.93 -1.64
CA ALA A 85 -2.94 4.69 -1.16
C ALA A 85 -1.92 4.86 -2.28
N VAL A 86 -2.21 4.32 -3.47
CA VAL A 86 -1.31 4.42 -4.62
C VAL A 86 -1.15 5.87 -5.06
N LEU A 87 -2.24 6.63 -5.14
CA LEU A 87 -2.16 8.05 -5.49
C LEU A 87 -1.33 8.85 -4.48
N ARG A 88 -1.50 8.55 -3.21
CA ARG A 88 -0.72 9.20 -2.15
C ARG A 88 0.77 8.90 -2.30
N CYS A 89 1.10 7.64 -2.61
CA CYS A 89 2.49 7.24 -2.85
C CYS A 89 3.08 7.91 -4.08
N TYR A 90 2.31 8.10 -5.13
CA TYR A 90 2.77 8.82 -6.33
C TYR A 90 3.19 10.24 -5.99
N ARG A 91 2.41 10.93 -5.15
CA ARG A 91 2.73 12.30 -4.74
C ARG A 91 4.01 12.35 -3.91
N VAL A 92 4.19 11.38 -3.03
CA VAL A 92 5.39 11.28 -2.21
C VAL A 92 6.61 11.00 -3.09
N ALA A 93 6.48 10.10 -4.06
CA ALA A 93 7.59 9.70 -4.93
C ALA A 93 8.13 10.86 -5.78
N GLU A 94 7.31 11.86 -6.07
CA GLU A 94 7.76 13.04 -6.81
C GLU A 94 8.77 13.87 -6.03
N ASN A 95 8.75 13.78 -4.70
CA ASN A 95 9.54 14.66 -3.84
C ASN A 95 10.66 13.95 -3.08
N ILE A 96 10.54 12.64 -2.91
CA ILE A 96 11.59 11.85 -2.24
C ILE A 96 11.81 10.58 -3.05
N GLY A 97 12.97 10.13 -3.21
CA GLY A 97 13.39 9.10 -4.15
C GLY A 97 12.84 7.68 -3.95
N VAL A 98 11.64 7.50 -3.41
CA VAL A 98 11.04 6.16 -3.33
C VAL A 98 10.66 5.67 -4.72
N ARG A 99 10.82 4.36 -4.95
CA ARG A 99 10.75 3.79 -6.29
C ARG A 99 9.60 2.82 -6.49
N ALA A 100 9.03 2.30 -5.40
CA ALA A 100 7.99 1.29 -5.47
C ALA A 100 7.16 1.27 -4.21
N ILE A 101 5.99 0.65 -4.31
CA ILE A 101 5.17 0.28 -3.16
C ILE A 101 5.37 -1.21 -2.94
N MET A 102 5.64 -1.62 -1.71
CA MET A 102 5.76 -3.01 -1.31
C MET A 102 4.61 -3.39 -0.41
N VAL A 103 4.08 -4.59 -0.59
CA VAL A 103 3.02 -5.13 0.25
C VAL A 103 3.29 -6.60 0.56
N HIS A 104 2.92 -7.03 1.76
CA HIS A 104 2.91 -8.44 2.15
C HIS A 104 1.46 -8.91 2.21
N ALA A 105 1.10 -9.86 1.37
CA ALA A 105 -0.23 -10.44 1.38
C ALA A 105 -0.29 -11.57 2.40
N LEU A 106 -1.24 -11.50 3.32
CA LEU A 106 -1.37 -12.52 4.37
C LEU A 106 -2.04 -13.80 3.87
N THR A 107 -2.77 -13.72 2.77
CA THR A 107 -3.50 -14.85 2.19
C THR A 107 -3.33 -14.87 0.68
N GLU A 108 -3.66 -16.00 0.05
CA GLU A 108 -3.69 -16.08 -1.42
C GLU A 108 -4.76 -15.17 -2.00
N GLU A 109 -5.87 -15.02 -1.32
CA GLU A 109 -6.93 -14.11 -1.76
C GLU A 109 -6.43 -12.66 -1.80
N ALA A 110 -5.74 -12.23 -0.75
CA ALA A 110 -5.14 -10.89 -0.72
C ALA A 110 -4.08 -10.73 -1.82
N LYS A 111 -3.24 -11.75 -2.03
CA LYS A 111 -2.25 -11.73 -3.10
C LYS A 111 -2.91 -11.53 -4.46
N ASN A 112 -3.98 -12.26 -4.74
CA ASN A 112 -4.69 -12.14 -6.01
C ASN A 112 -5.32 -10.76 -6.18
N PHE A 113 -5.81 -10.19 -5.10
CA PHE A 113 -6.31 -8.82 -5.10
C PHE A 113 -5.23 -7.83 -5.55
N TYR A 114 -4.04 -7.92 -4.98
CA TYR A 114 -2.95 -7.03 -5.38
C TYR A 114 -2.48 -7.27 -6.80
N ILE A 115 -2.38 -8.53 -7.22
CA ILE A 115 -2.02 -8.85 -8.61
C ILE A 115 -3.04 -8.27 -9.59
N HIS A 116 -4.32 -8.37 -9.26
CA HIS A 116 -5.39 -7.80 -10.09
C HIS A 116 -5.20 -6.29 -10.28
N HIS A 117 -4.63 -5.62 -9.29
CA HIS A 117 -4.40 -4.18 -9.34
C HIS A 117 -2.99 -3.79 -9.80
N GLY A 118 -2.27 -4.69 -10.43
CA GLY A 118 -1.01 -4.38 -11.09
C GLY A 118 0.26 -4.68 -10.32
N PHE A 119 0.15 -5.18 -9.09
CA PHE A 119 1.32 -5.58 -8.31
C PHE A 119 1.89 -6.89 -8.86
N LYS A 120 3.19 -7.07 -8.69
CA LYS A 120 3.91 -8.28 -9.12
C LYS A 120 4.62 -8.91 -7.96
N SER A 121 4.57 -10.24 -7.90
CA SER A 121 5.22 -11.01 -6.82
C SER A 121 6.73 -10.90 -6.88
N SER A 122 7.36 -10.86 -5.71
CA SER A 122 8.79 -11.02 -5.56
C SER A 122 9.24 -12.36 -6.14
N GLN A 123 10.49 -12.41 -6.62
CA GLN A 123 11.08 -13.65 -7.14
C GLN A 123 11.40 -14.65 -6.03
N THR A 124 11.64 -14.19 -4.81
CA THR A 124 12.05 -15.03 -3.70
C THR A 124 10.94 -15.26 -2.67
N GLN A 125 9.95 -14.38 -2.60
CA GLN A 125 8.86 -14.47 -1.63
C GLN A 125 7.54 -14.20 -2.34
N GLN A 126 6.76 -15.24 -2.56
CA GLN A 126 5.57 -15.17 -3.40
C GLN A 126 4.48 -14.24 -2.87
N ARG A 127 4.42 -14.02 -1.56
CA ARG A 127 3.41 -13.14 -0.96
C ARG A 127 3.92 -11.73 -0.70
N THR A 128 5.13 -11.43 -1.11
CA THR A 128 5.65 -10.05 -1.15
C THR A 128 5.51 -9.53 -2.56
N LEU A 129 4.81 -8.43 -2.72
CA LEU A 129 4.51 -7.88 -4.04
C LEU A 129 4.95 -6.44 -4.13
N PHE A 130 5.19 -6.00 -5.36
CA PHE A 130 5.67 -4.65 -5.64
C PHE A 130 4.87 -3.99 -6.75
N LEU A 131 4.66 -2.70 -6.61
CA LEU A 131 4.17 -1.84 -7.68
C LEU A 131 5.21 -0.74 -7.92
N ARG A 132 5.79 -0.73 -9.13
CA ARG A 132 6.77 0.29 -9.48
C ARG A 132 6.10 1.65 -9.61
N LEU A 133 6.71 2.67 -9.01
CA LEU A 133 6.24 4.04 -9.12
C LEU A 133 6.93 4.74 -10.30
N PRO A 134 6.27 5.70 -10.94
CA PRO A 134 6.91 6.49 -12.01
C PRO A 134 8.14 7.23 -11.50
N GLN A 135 9.11 7.37 -12.38
CA GLN A 135 10.36 8.09 -12.11
C GLN A 135 10.41 9.43 -12.78
#